data_6dc3ea05a023c0aab270b5dea32eb795
#
_entry.id   6dc3ea05a023c0aab270b5dea32eb795
#
_cell.length_a   1.000
_cell.length_b   1.000
_cell.length_c   1.000
_cell.angle_alpha   90.00
_cell.angle_beta   90.00
_cell.angle_gamma   90.00
#
_symmetry.space_group_name_H-M   'P 1'
#
loop_
_entity.id
_entity.type
_entity.pdbx_description
1 polymer ?
#
loop_
_entity_poly.entity_id
_entity_poly.type
_entity_poly.pdbx_seq_one_letter_code
_entity_poly.pdbx_strand_id
1 'polypeptide(L)'
;MRYLLITFTSLFFLISSVNAADETTQNRVNLETSEGNILLELDMTRAPVTVLNFLKNVRSGYYDGTIFHRVMKDFMIQGGGFTPQMERKEGNATIINEADNGLSNLRGTIAMARTNDPHSATAQFFINTVDNPFLDHTSKTPRGWGYAVFGKVVKGMNVVDKIRNIRTGPNGPFPSDVPLKMVLIHKATIIESAKAKKKAK
;
A
#
# COMPACT_ATOMS: atom_id res chain seq x y z
N MET A 1 -4.97 -72.47 21.11
CA MET A 1 -5.66 -71.18 20.80
C MET A 1 -4.78 -70.08 21.28
N ARG A 2 -4.16 -69.35 20.35
CA ARG A 2 -3.26 -68.19 20.62
C ARG A 2 -4.03 -66.93 20.30
N TYR A 3 -4.34 -66.11 21.29
CA TYR A 3 -4.98 -64.82 21.08
C TYR A 3 -3.91 -63.77 20.71
N LEU A 4 -4.04 -63.18 19.51
CA LEU A 4 -3.21 -62.09 19.01
C LEU A 4 -3.83 -60.77 19.49
N LEU A 5 -3.16 -60.06 20.42
CA LEU A 5 -3.51 -58.71 20.84
C LEU A 5 -3.02 -57.71 19.78
N ILE A 6 -3.93 -57.06 19.08
CA ILE A 6 -3.64 -55.95 18.20
C ILE A 6 -3.80 -54.69 19.02
N THR A 7 -2.67 -54.04 19.33
CA THR A 7 -2.64 -52.71 19.95
C THR A 7 -2.82 -51.62 18.86
N PHE A 8 -3.94 -50.90 18.92
CA PHE A 8 -4.23 -49.75 18.08
C PHE A 8 -3.54 -48.53 18.66
N THR A 9 -2.47 -48.08 18.02
CA THR A 9 -1.76 -46.84 18.38
C THR A 9 -2.47 -45.67 17.67
N SER A 10 -3.29 -44.94 18.43
CA SER A 10 -3.91 -43.66 17.95
C SER A 10 -2.86 -42.56 17.81
N LEU A 11 -2.53 -42.23 16.58
CA LEU A 11 -1.69 -41.06 16.26
C LEU A 11 -2.55 -39.80 16.35
N PHE A 12 -2.42 -39.05 17.45
CA PHE A 12 -3.03 -37.74 17.62
C PHE A 12 -2.30 -36.72 16.73
N PHE A 13 -2.93 -36.35 15.61
CA PHE A 13 -2.52 -35.19 14.83
C PHE A 13 -2.91 -33.93 15.61
N LEU A 14 -1.93 -33.26 16.21
CA LEU A 14 -2.07 -31.90 16.71
C LEU A 14 -2.16 -30.96 15.49
N ILE A 15 -3.38 -30.62 15.12
CA ILE A 15 -3.63 -29.52 14.17
C ILE A 15 -3.36 -28.23 14.92
N SER A 16 -2.18 -27.65 14.71
CA SER A 16 -1.87 -26.29 15.14
C SER A 16 -2.79 -25.34 14.37
N SER A 17 -3.83 -24.85 15.03
CA SER A 17 -4.65 -23.76 14.50
C SER A 17 -3.79 -22.51 14.44
N VAL A 18 -3.31 -22.15 13.25
CA VAL A 18 -2.72 -20.85 12.97
C VAL A 18 -3.81 -19.81 13.20
N ASN A 19 -3.61 -18.99 14.22
CA ASN A 19 -4.58 -17.96 14.62
C ASN A 19 -4.65 -16.88 13.52
N ALA A 20 -5.73 -16.84 12.74
CA ALA A 20 -6.04 -15.78 11.77
C ALA A 20 -6.04 -14.35 12.38
N ALA A 21 -6.08 -14.23 13.71
CA ALA A 21 -6.00 -12.96 14.42
C ALA A 21 -4.59 -12.30 14.40
N ASP A 22 -3.54 -13.03 13.99
CA ASP A 22 -2.17 -12.49 13.95
C ASP A 22 -1.86 -11.79 12.60
N GLU A 23 -2.59 -12.12 11.53
CA GLU A 23 -2.42 -11.49 10.21
C GLU A 23 -3.02 -10.07 10.14
N THR A 24 -4.06 -9.75 10.90
CA THR A 24 -4.74 -8.44 10.84
C THR A 24 -3.92 -7.28 11.41
N THR A 25 -2.86 -7.56 12.16
CA THR A 25 -2.07 -6.54 12.85
C THR A 25 -0.79 -6.13 12.11
N GLN A 26 -0.34 -6.90 11.11
CA GLN A 26 0.79 -6.53 10.24
C GLN A 26 0.37 -5.68 9.04
N ASN A 27 -0.93 -5.37 8.90
CA ASN A 27 -1.47 -4.67 7.73
C ASN A 27 -1.57 -3.16 7.93
N ARG A 28 -0.91 -2.58 8.92
CA ARG A 28 -0.88 -1.12 9.12
C ARG A 28 0.50 -0.55 8.87
N VAL A 29 0.54 0.56 8.13
CA VAL A 29 1.77 1.29 7.83
C VAL A 29 1.58 2.75 8.22
N ASN A 30 2.54 3.30 8.97
CA ASN A 30 2.62 4.72 9.23
C ASN A 30 3.59 5.37 8.25
N LEU A 31 3.12 6.38 7.51
CA LEU A 31 3.95 7.27 6.71
C LEU A 31 4.21 8.53 7.54
N GLU A 32 5.45 8.72 7.97
CA GLU A 32 5.90 9.96 8.62
C GLU A 32 6.26 10.98 7.54
N THR A 33 5.44 12.00 7.37
CA THR A 33 5.68 13.03 6.36
C THR A 33 6.07 14.36 6.98
N SER A 34 6.65 15.25 6.18
CA SER A 34 6.94 16.63 6.60
C SER A 34 5.69 17.45 6.97
N GLU A 35 4.50 16.98 6.61
CA GLU A 35 3.21 17.62 6.92
C GLU A 35 2.45 16.93 8.07
N GLY A 36 2.94 15.77 8.56
CA GLY A 36 2.38 14.95 9.63
C GLY A 36 2.28 13.48 9.26
N ASN A 37 1.70 12.68 10.15
CA ASN A 37 1.62 11.24 9.99
C ASN A 37 0.34 10.82 9.28
N ILE A 38 0.46 9.85 8.36
CA ILE A 38 -0.66 9.19 7.68
C ILE A 38 -0.61 7.71 8.02
N LEU A 39 -1.63 7.21 8.73
CA LEU A 39 -1.75 5.80 9.06
C LEU A 39 -2.64 5.09 8.04
N LEU A 40 -2.06 4.10 7.39
CA LEU A 40 -2.72 3.24 6.40
C LEU A 40 -3.15 1.92 7.06
N GLU A 41 -4.30 1.41 6.63
CA GLU A 41 -4.72 0.03 6.85
C GLU A 41 -4.83 -0.65 5.48
N LEU A 42 -4.08 -1.74 5.31
CA LEU A 42 -3.94 -2.44 4.03
C LEU A 42 -4.90 -3.65 3.97
N ASP A 43 -5.43 -3.94 2.80
CA ASP A 43 -6.38 -5.04 2.58
C ASP A 43 -5.67 -6.26 1.96
N MET A 44 -5.04 -7.06 2.81
CA MET A 44 -4.35 -8.29 2.42
C MET A 44 -5.29 -9.33 1.80
N THR A 45 -6.57 -9.29 2.14
CA THR A 45 -7.56 -10.26 1.63
C THR A 45 -7.90 -9.99 0.17
N ARG A 46 -8.09 -8.71 -0.21
CA ARG A 46 -8.55 -8.33 -1.54
C ARG A 46 -7.41 -7.94 -2.49
N ALA A 47 -6.25 -7.55 -1.96
CA ALA A 47 -5.09 -7.15 -2.77
C ALA A 47 -3.77 -7.74 -2.24
N PRO A 48 -3.66 -9.09 -2.11
CA PRO A 48 -2.51 -9.73 -1.46
C PRO A 48 -1.18 -9.44 -2.16
N VAL A 49 -1.11 -9.50 -3.49
CA VAL A 49 0.13 -9.25 -4.24
C VAL A 49 0.57 -7.80 -4.08
N THR A 50 -0.35 -6.86 -4.18
CA THR A 50 -0.10 -5.43 -4.04
C THR A 50 0.35 -5.08 -2.63
N VAL A 51 -0.34 -5.61 -1.60
CA VAL A 51 0.03 -5.37 -0.19
C VAL A 51 1.40 -5.95 0.12
N LEU A 52 1.70 -7.19 -0.30
CA LEU A 52 3.02 -7.80 -0.08
C LEU A 52 4.14 -6.99 -0.75
N ASN A 53 3.94 -6.51 -1.98
CA ASN A 53 4.87 -5.63 -2.66
C ASN A 53 5.08 -4.31 -1.91
N PHE A 54 4.00 -3.66 -1.45
CA PHE A 54 4.08 -2.42 -0.70
C PHE A 54 4.83 -2.63 0.64
N LEU A 55 4.49 -3.69 1.40
CA LEU A 55 5.18 -4.03 2.65
C LEU A 55 6.66 -4.39 2.43
N LYS A 56 7.02 -5.05 1.31
CA LYS A 56 8.42 -5.29 0.94
C LYS A 56 9.18 -3.98 0.76
N ASN A 57 8.59 -3.01 0.06
CA ASN A 57 9.17 -1.68 -0.13
C ASN A 57 9.30 -0.92 1.21
N VAL A 58 8.32 -1.04 2.11
CA VAL A 58 8.40 -0.45 3.47
C VAL A 58 9.55 -1.08 4.27
N ARG A 59 9.65 -2.42 4.29
CA ARG A 59 10.71 -3.14 5.04
C ARG A 59 12.11 -2.82 4.53
N SER A 60 12.27 -2.61 3.23
CA SER A 60 13.58 -2.24 2.64
C SER A 60 13.94 -0.76 2.82
N GLY A 61 13.07 0.07 3.42
CA GLY A 61 13.27 1.51 3.52
C GLY A 61 13.17 2.23 2.16
N TYR A 62 12.56 1.60 1.16
CA TYR A 62 12.47 2.17 -0.19
C TYR A 62 11.78 3.54 -0.20
N TYR A 63 10.74 3.72 0.62
CA TYR A 63 9.97 4.96 0.68
C TYR A 63 10.65 6.06 1.49
N ASP A 64 11.65 5.72 2.32
CA ASP A 64 12.33 6.69 3.17
C ASP A 64 13.09 7.70 2.31
N GLY A 65 12.86 8.98 2.58
CA GLY A 65 13.42 10.07 1.79
C GLY A 65 12.77 10.31 0.43
N THR A 66 11.69 9.61 0.07
CA THR A 66 10.92 9.92 -1.14
C THR A 66 9.94 11.07 -0.92
N ILE A 67 9.37 11.61 -2.00
CA ILE A 67 8.45 12.75 -1.96
C ILE A 67 7.07 12.39 -2.53
N PHE A 68 6.06 13.20 -2.16
CA PHE A 68 4.85 13.33 -2.96
C PHE A 68 5.16 14.30 -4.11
N HIS A 69 5.46 13.73 -5.27
CA HIS A 69 5.94 14.47 -6.45
C HIS A 69 4.82 15.00 -7.34
N ARG A 70 3.58 14.53 -7.16
CA ARG A 70 2.40 14.97 -7.91
C ARG A 70 1.22 15.14 -6.98
N VAL A 71 0.67 16.34 -6.95
CA VAL A 71 -0.46 16.69 -6.09
C VAL A 71 -1.51 17.42 -6.93
N MET A 72 -2.69 16.85 -6.98
CA MET A 72 -3.85 17.45 -7.65
C MET A 72 -5.00 17.54 -6.64
N LYS A 73 -5.38 18.75 -6.29
CA LYS A 73 -6.29 19.05 -5.17
C LYS A 73 -7.58 18.22 -5.18
N ASP A 74 -8.25 18.16 -6.31
CA ASP A 74 -9.55 17.51 -6.49
C ASP A 74 -9.42 16.18 -7.25
N PHE A 75 -8.32 15.44 -6.98
CA PHE A 75 -8.06 14.15 -7.57
C PHE A 75 -7.30 13.24 -6.60
N MET A 76 -5.97 13.40 -6.46
CA MET A 76 -5.12 12.52 -5.65
C MET A 76 -3.80 13.19 -5.27
N ILE A 77 -3.08 12.59 -4.32
CA ILE A 77 -1.68 12.87 -4.05
C ILE A 77 -0.85 11.61 -4.35
N GLN A 78 0.17 11.72 -5.22
CA GLN A 78 1.00 10.59 -5.68
C GLN A 78 2.42 10.74 -5.17
N GLY A 79 2.98 9.65 -4.65
CA GLY A 79 4.32 9.61 -4.08
C GLY A 79 5.05 8.28 -4.21
N GLY A 80 6.20 8.17 -3.52
CA GLY A 80 6.97 6.95 -3.39
C GLY A 80 7.80 6.56 -4.63
N GLY A 81 8.08 7.49 -5.54
CA GLY A 81 8.84 7.16 -6.74
C GLY A 81 9.99 8.11 -7.07
N PHE A 82 10.11 9.22 -6.34
CA PHE A 82 11.10 10.26 -6.64
C PHE A 82 11.80 10.74 -5.37
N THR A 83 13.07 11.10 -5.52
CA THR A 83 13.86 11.79 -4.49
C THR A 83 13.54 13.28 -4.44
N PRO A 84 14.00 14.03 -3.40
CA PRO A 84 13.90 15.48 -3.36
C PRO A 84 14.56 16.19 -4.55
N GLN A 85 15.54 15.56 -5.18
CA GLN A 85 16.23 16.05 -6.37
C GLN A 85 15.47 15.78 -7.67
N MET A 86 14.23 15.25 -7.57
CA MET A 86 13.39 14.83 -8.69
C MET A 86 14.00 13.70 -9.52
N GLU A 87 14.87 12.91 -8.93
CA GLU A 87 15.43 11.70 -9.52
C GLU A 87 14.47 10.54 -9.29
N ARG A 88 14.19 9.79 -10.34
CA ARG A 88 13.35 8.59 -10.22
C ARG A 88 14.10 7.50 -9.48
N LYS A 89 13.50 6.97 -8.40
CA LYS A 89 14.01 5.75 -7.76
C LYS A 89 13.57 4.53 -8.57
N GLU A 90 14.50 3.64 -8.86
CA GLU A 90 14.17 2.35 -9.47
C GLU A 90 13.36 1.52 -8.48
N GLY A 91 12.21 1.03 -8.95
CA GLY A 91 11.34 0.15 -8.17
C GLY A 91 11.76 -1.32 -8.28
N ASN A 92 11.09 -2.15 -7.50
CA ASN A 92 11.16 -3.60 -7.65
C ASN A 92 10.56 -4.06 -9.01
N ALA A 93 10.57 -5.38 -9.26
CA ALA A 93 9.85 -5.97 -10.38
C ALA A 93 8.38 -5.54 -10.40
N THR A 94 7.79 -5.51 -11.58
CA THR A 94 6.38 -5.20 -11.77
C THR A 94 5.49 -6.27 -11.13
N ILE A 95 4.27 -5.88 -10.75
CA ILE A 95 3.27 -6.77 -10.16
C ILE A 95 2.02 -6.83 -11.02
N ILE A 96 1.28 -7.94 -10.90
CA ILE A 96 -0.03 -8.07 -11.49
C ILE A 96 -0.97 -7.01 -10.90
N ASN A 97 -1.84 -6.45 -11.74
CA ASN A 97 -2.85 -5.49 -11.30
C ASN A 97 -4.06 -6.23 -10.71
N GLU A 98 -4.36 -5.98 -9.45
CA GLU A 98 -5.48 -6.57 -8.72
C GLU A 98 -6.70 -5.62 -8.64
N ALA A 99 -6.89 -4.71 -9.60
CA ALA A 99 -8.00 -3.75 -9.56
C ALA A 99 -9.38 -4.39 -9.76
N ASP A 100 -9.45 -5.64 -10.23
CA ASP A 100 -10.69 -6.44 -10.32
C ASP A 100 -11.11 -7.05 -8.97
N ASN A 101 -10.58 -6.54 -7.85
CA ASN A 101 -10.79 -7.01 -6.48
C ASN A 101 -12.07 -6.47 -5.79
N GLY A 102 -12.88 -5.68 -6.51
CA GLY A 102 -14.12 -5.10 -5.99
C GLY A 102 -13.94 -3.91 -5.05
N LEU A 103 -12.71 -3.36 -4.92
CA LEU A 103 -12.46 -2.11 -4.19
C LEU A 103 -12.55 -0.92 -5.15
N SER A 104 -13.21 0.14 -4.70
CA SER A 104 -13.35 1.38 -5.47
C SER A 104 -12.37 2.46 -5.01
N ASN A 105 -11.97 3.34 -5.93
CA ASN A 105 -11.09 4.48 -5.70
C ASN A 105 -11.85 5.63 -5.02
N LEU A 106 -12.34 5.38 -3.80
CA LEU A 106 -13.04 6.37 -2.98
C LEU A 106 -12.05 7.27 -2.25
N ARG A 107 -12.49 8.45 -1.81
CA ARG A 107 -11.69 9.34 -0.97
C ARG A 107 -11.07 8.61 0.21
N GLY A 108 -9.77 8.79 0.41
CA GLY A 108 -8.98 8.18 1.46
C GLY A 108 -8.46 6.79 1.15
N THR A 109 -8.82 6.17 0.01
CA THR A 109 -8.20 4.90 -0.40
C THR A 109 -6.80 5.14 -0.97
N ILE A 110 -5.93 4.14 -0.82
CA ILE A 110 -4.60 4.09 -1.43
C ILE A 110 -4.59 3.06 -2.56
N ALA A 111 -4.04 3.45 -3.72
CA ALA A 111 -3.94 2.61 -4.91
C ALA A 111 -2.55 2.68 -5.54
N MET A 112 -2.19 1.66 -6.34
CA MET A 112 -0.92 1.62 -7.06
C MET A 112 -0.96 2.47 -8.33
N ALA A 113 0.04 3.32 -8.49
CA ALA A 113 0.28 4.00 -9.75
C ALA A 113 0.91 3.02 -10.76
N ARG A 114 0.57 3.21 -12.04
CA ARG A 114 1.06 2.40 -13.17
C ARG A 114 1.21 3.23 -14.46
N THR A 115 1.85 2.68 -15.45
CA THR A 115 1.86 3.20 -16.82
C THR A 115 0.60 2.77 -17.59
N ASN A 116 0.59 2.93 -18.90
CA ASN A 116 -0.50 2.44 -19.76
C ASN A 116 -0.61 0.90 -19.76
N ASP A 117 0.49 0.19 -19.48
CA ASP A 117 0.45 -1.26 -19.25
C ASP A 117 -0.22 -1.53 -17.89
N PRO A 118 -1.31 -2.31 -17.86
CA PRO A 118 -2.01 -2.64 -16.63
C PRO A 118 -1.13 -3.26 -15.55
N HIS A 119 -0.16 -4.08 -15.93
CA HIS A 119 0.70 -4.85 -15.01
C HIS A 119 2.08 -4.22 -14.81
N SER A 120 2.19 -2.91 -14.93
CA SER A 120 3.45 -2.16 -14.82
C SER A 120 3.71 -1.51 -13.46
N ALA A 121 2.83 -1.71 -12.48
CA ALA A 121 3.01 -1.14 -11.15
C ALA A 121 4.26 -1.74 -10.46
N THR A 122 5.05 -0.87 -9.80
CA THR A 122 6.26 -1.27 -9.05
C THR A 122 6.20 -0.82 -7.60
N ALA A 123 6.36 0.48 -7.33
CA ALA A 123 6.43 1.02 -5.98
C ALA A 123 5.56 2.28 -5.79
N GLN A 124 5.36 3.10 -6.84
CA GLN A 124 4.60 4.34 -6.70
C GLN A 124 3.14 4.08 -6.33
N PHE A 125 2.62 4.90 -5.45
CA PHE A 125 1.24 4.84 -4.99
C PHE A 125 0.59 6.23 -5.01
N PHE A 126 -0.73 6.27 -4.93
CA PHE A 126 -1.46 7.51 -4.69
C PHE A 126 -2.55 7.32 -3.63
N ILE A 127 -2.92 8.43 -2.99
CA ILE A 127 -4.05 8.49 -2.06
C ILE A 127 -5.12 9.37 -2.69
N ASN A 128 -6.31 8.84 -2.84
CA ASN A 128 -7.46 9.54 -3.40
C ASN A 128 -7.91 10.67 -2.46
N THR A 129 -8.00 11.91 -2.97
CA THR A 129 -8.45 13.07 -2.19
C THR A 129 -9.93 13.35 -2.36
N VAL A 130 -10.55 12.76 -3.37
CA VAL A 130 -11.99 12.71 -3.67
C VAL A 130 -12.34 11.31 -4.17
N ASP A 131 -13.62 11.03 -4.41
CA ASP A 131 -14.06 9.81 -5.07
C ASP A 131 -13.74 9.86 -6.56
N ASN A 132 -13.05 8.84 -7.07
CA ASN A 132 -12.54 8.76 -8.44
C ASN A 132 -13.04 7.47 -9.13
N PRO A 133 -14.35 7.29 -9.34
CA PRO A 133 -14.90 6.03 -9.89
C PRO A 133 -14.40 5.69 -11.29
N PHE A 134 -13.92 6.67 -12.05
CA PHE A 134 -13.32 6.46 -13.38
C PHE A 134 -11.95 5.73 -13.33
N LEU A 135 -11.37 5.58 -12.14
CA LEU A 135 -10.15 4.78 -11.90
C LEU A 135 -10.46 3.32 -11.57
N ASP A 136 -11.74 2.96 -11.39
CA ASP A 136 -12.14 1.61 -11.03
C ASP A 136 -12.02 0.64 -12.21
N HIS A 137 -11.90 -0.64 -11.90
CA HIS A 137 -11.91 -1.69 -12.91
C HIS A 137 -13.26 -1.78 -13.60
N THR A 138 -13.26 -1.79 -14.93
CA THR A 138 -14.46 -1.95 -15.75
C THR A 138 -14.33 -3.10 -16.75
N SER A 139 -13.09 -3.43 -17.17
CA SER A 139 -12.81 -4.50 -18.13
C SER A 139 -11.32 -4.83 -18.17
N LYS A 140 -10.97 -6.03 -18.65
CA LYS A 140 -9.57 -6.47 -18.83
C LYS A 140 -8.92 -5.92 -20.10
N THR A 141 -9.02 -4.61 -20.29
CA THR A 141 -8.36 -3.86 -21.36
C THR A 141 -7.38 -2.84 -20.78
N PRO A 142 -6.37 -2.35 -21.50
CA PRO A 142 -5.41 -1.38 -20.96
C PRO A 142 -6.05 -0.16 -20.29
N ARG A 143 -7.14 0.37 -20.85
CA ARG A 143 -7.88 1.50 -20.29
C ARG A 143 -8.85 1.07 -19.17
N GLY A 144 -9.57 -0.05 -19.35
CA GLY A 144 -10.60 -0.50 -18.42
C GLY A 144 -10.07 -1.28 -17.22
N TRP A 145 -8.78 -1.65 -17.18
CA TRP A 145 -8.23 -2.41 -16.06
C TRP A 145 -8.32 -1.66 -14.73
N GLY A 146 -8.21 -0.34 -14.75
CA GLY A 146 -8.28 0.49 -13.56
C GLY A 146 -6.97 0.48 -12.73
N TYR A 147 -7.08 0.94 -11.48
CA TYR A 147 -5.98 1.08 -10.52
C TYR A 147 -6.30 0.30 -9.24
N ALA A 148 -5.40 -0.61 -8.87
CA ALA A 148 -5.58 -1.51 -7.74
C ALA A 148 -5.59 -0.75 -6.41
N VAL A 149 -6.77 -0.59 -5.82
CA VAL A 149 -6.91 -0.16 -4.43
C VAL A 149 -6.46 -1.32 -3.54
N PHE A 150 -5.60 -1.03 -2.56
CA PHE A 150 -5.04 -2.05 -1.67
C PHE A 150 -5.10 -1.67 -0.18
N GLY A 151 -5.80 -0.57 0.16
CA GLY A 151 -5.97 -0.12 1.52
C GLY A 151 -6.61 1.25 1.62
N LYS A 152 -6.60 1.82 2.82
CA LYS A 152 -7.18 3.13 3.12
C LYS A 152 -6.44 3.85 4.24
N VAL A 153 -6.57 5.16 4.28
CA VAL A 153 -6.15 6.00 5.40
C VAL A 153 -7.15 5.83 6.55
N VAL A 154 -6.66 5.37 7.70
CA VAL A 154 -7.47 5.23 8.93
C VAL A 154 -7.20 6.34 9.94
N LYS A 155 -6.08 7.07 9.80
CA LYS A 155 -5.76 8.27 10.58
C LYS A 155 -4.87 9.19 9.75
N GLY A 156 -5.10 10.50 9.83
CA GLY A 156 -4.26 11.49 9.11
C GLY A 156 -4.89 11.97 7.79
N MET A 157 -6.19 11.81 7.56
CA MET A 157 -6.88 12.44 6.41
C MET A 157 -6.75 13.96 6.41
N ASN A 158 -6.67 14.60 7.57
CA ASN A 158 -6.38 16.02 7.68
C ASN A 158 -4.98 16.38 7.17
N VAL A 159 -3.99 15.46 7.28
CA VAL A 159 -2.65 15.62 6.70
C VAL A 159 -2.73 15.49 5.17
N VAL A 160 -3.47 14.51 4.66
CA VAL A 160 -3.75 14.37 3.21
C VAL A 160 -4.41 15.64 2.67
N ASP A 161 -5.39 16.20 3.38
CA ASP A 161 -6.05 17.45 3.00
C ASP A 161 -5.12 18.67 3.06
N LYS A 162 -4.20 18.70 4.01
CA LYS A 162 -3.16 19.74 4.05
C LYS A 162 -2.26 19.64 2.84
N ILE A 163 -1.81 18.43 2.47
CA ILE A 163 -0.94 18.20 1.32
C ILE A 163 -1.66 18.60 0.02
N ARG A 164 -2.90 18.15 -0.22
CA ARG A 164 -3.64 18.44 -1.45
C ARG A 164 -3.90 19.94 -1.68
N ASN A 165 -3.86 20.75 -0.62
CA ASN A 165 -4.04 22.20 -0.69
C ASN A 165 -2.72 22.99 -0.88
N ILE A 166 -1.57 22.33 -0.92
CA ILE A 166 -0.30 22.96 -1.26
C ILE A 166 -0.35 23.43 -2.72
N ARG A 167 0.07 24.68 -2.96
CA ARG A 167 0.19 25.21 -4.33
C ARG A 167 1.17 24.36 -5.12
N THR A 168 0.84 24.08 -6.39
CA THR A 168 1.66 23.28 -7.30
C THR A 168 2.15 24.08 -8.48
N GLY A 169 3.21 23.59 -9.13
CA GLY A 169 3.82 24.16 -10.31
C GLY A 169 4.73 23.16 -11.02
N PRO A 170 5.49 23.59 -12.04
CA PRO A 170 6.48 22.76 -12.70
C PRO A 170 7.69 22.52 -11.80
N ASN A 171 8.28 21.33 -11.84
CA ASN A 171 9.58 21.02 -11.25
C ASN A 171 10.17 19.73 -11.84
N GLY A 172 11.49 19.70 -12.08
CA GLY A 172 12.18 18.56 -12.70
C GLY A 172 11.54 18.14 -14.03
N PRO A 173 11.23 16.86 -14.22
CA PRO A 173 10.64 16.35 -15.45
C PRO A 173 9.12 16.64 -15.59
N PHE A 174 8.49 17.25 -14.57
CA PHE A 174 7.05 17.49 -14.54
C PHE A 174 6.72 18.93 -14.91
N PRO A 175 5.86 19.16 -15.93
CA PRO A 175 5.45 20.51 -16.36
C PRO A 175 4.43 21.16 -15.41
N SER A 176 3.82 20.39 -14.50
CA SER A 176 2.79 20.85 -13.56
C SER A 176 2.69 19.93 -12.35
N ASP A 177 1.81 20.26 -11.43
CA ASP A 177 1.31 19.42 -10.32
C ASP A 177 2.36 19.04 -9.26
N VAL A 178 3.59 19.57 -9.31
CA VAL A 178 4.58 19.34 -8.25
C VAL A 178 4.34 20.34 -7.13
N PRO A 179 4.24 19.91 -5.86
CA PRO A 179 4.11 20.83 -4.73
C PRO A 179 5.26 21.84 -4.67
N LEU A 180 4.94 23.16 -4.63
CA LEU A 180 5.96 24.22 -4.48
C LEU A 180 6.63 24.15 -3.09
N LYS A 181 5.92 23.65 -2.08
CA LYS A 181 6.48 23.23 -0.80
C LYS A 181 6.64 21.72 -0.86
N MET A 182 7.88 21.25 -0.92
CA MET A 182 8.19 19.83 -0.99
C MET A 182 7.57 19.06 0.18
N VAL A 183 6.93 17.92 -0.12
CA VAL A 183 6.34 17.02 0.87
C VAL A 183 7.16 15.74 0.91
N LEU A 184 7.96 15.59 1.96
CA LEU A 184 8.87 14.47 2.17
C LEU A 184 8.18 13.35 2.94
N ILE A 185 8.40 12.11 2.55
CA ILE A 185 8.16 10.91 3.37
C ILE A 185 9.46 10.63 4.12
N HIS A 186 9.53 11.05 5.38
CA HIS A 186 10.72 10.82 6.19
C HIS A 186 10.95 9.34 6.42
N LYS A 187 9.87 8.61 6.72
CA LYS A 187 9.93 7.19 7.02
C LYS A 187 8.58 6.51 6.77
N ALA A 188 8.64 5.27 6.30
CA ALA A 188 7.51 4.35 6.27
C ALA A 188 7.76 3.19 7.23
N THR A 189 6.83 2.93 8.16
CA THR A 189 7.02 1.92 9.21
C THR A 189 5.79 1.01 9.33
N ILE A 190 6.01 -0.31 9.32
CA ILE A 190 4.94 -1.28 9.62
C ILE A 190 4.63 -1.19 11.11
N ILE A 191 3.36 -1.02 11.45
CA ILE A 191 2.90 -1.03 12.85
C ILE A 191 2.68 -2.48 13.27
N GLU A 192 3.60 -2.99 14.11
CA GLU A 192 3.45 -4.31 14.72
C GLU A 192 2.43 -4.26 15.86
N SER A 193 1.65 -5.33 16.01
CA SER A 193 0.75 -5.45 17.16
C SER A 193 1.52 -5.62 18.47
N ALA A 194 0.96 -5.10 19.55
CA ALA A 194 1.52 -5.28 20.89
C ALA A 194 1.67 -6.76 21.31
N LYS A 195 0.94 -7.70 20.64
CA LYS A 195 1.04 -9.14 20.87
C LYS A 195 2.30 -9.77 20.25
N ALA A 196 2.76 -9.28 19.08
CA ALA A 196 3.99 -9.78 18.45
C ALA A 196 5.23 -9.44 19.29
N LYS A 197 5.26 -8.28 19.94
CA LYS A 197 6.36 -7.86 20.84
C LYS A 197 6.49 -8.71 22.11
N LYS A 198 5.42 -9.38 22.57
CA LYS A 198 5.48 -10.26 23.75
C LYS A 198 6.02 -11.67 23.45
N LYS A 199 6.01 -12.12 22.19
CA LYS A 199 6.57 -13.45 21.80
C LYS A 199 8.06 -13.40 21.47
N ALA A 200 8.64 -12.22 21.30
CA ALA A 200 10.05 -12.01 20.96
C ALA A 200 10.95 -11.66 22.16
N LYS A 201 10.40 -11.73 23.38
CA LYS A 201 11.12 -11.66 24.68
C LYS A 201 10.97 -13.00 25.39
#